data_5036ebc9820f720d703bf99c1992492e
#
_entry.id   5036ebc9820f720d703bf99c1992492e
#
_cell.length_a   1.000
_cell.length_b   1.000
_cell.length_c   1.000
_cell.angle_alpha   90.00
_cell.angle_beta   90.00
_cell.angle_gamma   90.00
#
_symmetry.space_group_name_H-M   'P 1'
#
loop_
_entity.id
_entity.type
_entity.pdbx_description
1 polymer ?
#
loop_
_entity_poly.entity_id
_entity_poly.type
_entity_poly.pdbx_seq_one_letter_code
_entity_poly.pdbx_strand_id
1 'polypeptide(L)'
;MQFRYVATGLVLALALAGCQRTSYSPYSDLPAQPSQPAPLQAQPVPSVQGGQLPPPPGTAGASQFPSAPGANPAMASANPTAPPASALDVKKEAMVGNWRVSNGGSSCDMFLTLTNLGGGSRGGTRGCAGELTAMGSWEVSGKMVQFKNRAGDVIGRVYKSAENRFDGTMNSGQQVSLSR
;
A
#
# COMPACT_ATOMS: atom_id res chain seq x y z
N MET A 1 44.13 -49.96 -13.91
CA MET A 1 43.60 -48.74 -13.22
C MET A 1 42.72 -47.85 -14.13
N GLN A 2 42.66 -48.03 -15.42
CA GLN A 2 41.91 -47.16 -16.37
C GLN A 2 40.41 -47.34 -16.38
N PHE A 3 39.90 -48.52 -16.02
CA PHE A 3 38.45 -48.79 -15.99
C PHE A 3 37.65 -48.02 -14.96
N ARG A 4 38.28 -47.58 -13.88
CA ARG A 4 37.58 -46.79 -12.81
C ARG A 4 37.22 -45.37 -13.24
N TYR A 5 38.03 -44.77 -14.13
CA TYR A 5 37.79 -43.42 -14.63
C TYR A 5 36.73 -43.37 -15.73
N VAL A 6 36.61 -44.43 -16.51
CA VAL A 6 35.57 -44.55 -17.55
C VAL A 6 34.18 -44.65 -16.95
N ALA A 7 34.04 -45.43 -15.84
CA ALA A 7 32.77 -45.56 -15.14
C ALA A 7 32.32 -44.25 -14.49
N THR A 8 33.25 -43.49 -13.90
CA THR A 8 32.94 -42.20 -13.26
C THR A 8 32.54 -41.12 -14.27
N GLY A 9 33.16 -41.11 -15.46
CA GLY A 9 32.80 -40.19 -16.53
C GLY A 9 31.40 -40.46 -17.10
N LEU A 10 31.02 -41.72 -17.25
CA LEU A 10 29.68 -42.10 -17.76
C LEU A 10 28.56 -41.72 -16.81
N VAL A 11 28.76 -41.85 -15.49
CA VAL A 11 27.75 -41.45 -14.48
C VAL A 11 27.57 -39.96 -14.44
N LEU A 12 28.65 -39.16 -14.61
CA LEU A 12 28.57 -37.70 -14.64
C LEU A 12 27.85 -37.17 -15.89
N ALA A 13 28.02 -37.83 -17.03
CA ALA A 13 27.35 -37.45 -18.28
C ALA A 13 25.83 -37.71 -18.25
N LEU A 14 25.38 -38.74 -17.56
CA LEU A 14 23.96 -39.03 -17.39
C LEU A 14 23.24 -38.07 -16.42
N ALA A 15 23.96 -37.44 -15.49
CA ALA A 15 23.38 -36.50 -14.54
C ALA A 15 23.04 -35.12 -15.18
N LEU A 16 23.66 -34.75 -16.31
CA LEU A 16 23.39 -33.49 -17.02
C LEU A 16 22.24 -33.57 -18.03
N ALA A 17 21.77 -34.77 -18.38
CA ALA A 17 20.70 -34.94 -19.36
C ALA A 17 19.28 -34.72 -18.78
N GLY A 18 19.15 -34.50 -17.48
CA GLY A 18 17.86 -34.44 -16.78
C GLY A 18 17.14 -33.09 -16.78
N CYS A 19 17.69 -32.04 -17.36
CA CYS A 19 17.09 -30.69 -17.33
C CYS A 19 16.60 -30.20 -18.70
N GLN A 20 16.15 -31.09 -19.56
CA GLN A 20 15.35 -30.67 -20.72
C GLN A 20 13.91 -30.44 -20.24
N ARG A 21 13.67 -29.23 -19.75
CA ARG A 21 12.32 -28.73 -19.52
C ARG A 21 11.65 -28.57 -20.88
N THR A 22 10.90 -29.57 -21.32
CA THR A 22 9.98 -29.40 -22.44
C THR A 22 9.01 -28.27 -22.03
N SER A 23 9.17 -27.12 -22.66
CA SER A 23 8.19 -26.03 -22.59
C SER A 23 6.93 -26.52 -23.33
N TYR A 24 6.10 -27.26 -22.62
CA TYR A 24 4.75 -27.50 -23.04
C TYR A 24 4.00 -26.17 -22.88
N SER A 25 3.75 -25.51 -24.00
CA SER A 25 2.91 -24.32 -24.05
C SER A 25 1.46 -24.79 -24.26
N PRO A 26 0.64 -24.90 -23.21
CA PRO A 26 -0.77 -25.35 -23.36
C PRO A 26 -1.67 -24.30 -23.99
N TYR A 27 -1.12 -23.20 -24.47
CA TYR A 27 -1.88 -22.07 -25.01
C TYR A 27 -1.85 -21.95 -26.55
N SER A 28 -1.31 -22.97 -27.27
CA SER A 28 -1.24 -22.90 -28.73
C SER A 28 -2.59 -23.18 -29.43
N ASP A 29 -3.59 -23.65 -28.69
CA ASP A 29 -4.93 -23.98 -29.22
C ASP A 29 -6.06 -23.10 -28.65
N LEU A 30 -5.73 -21.92 -28.10
CA LEU A 30 -6.80 -20.98 -27.75
C LEU A 30 -7.32 -20.32 -29.03
N PRO A 31 -8.67 -20.34 -29.23
CA PRO A 31 -9.29 -19.58 -30.32
C PRO A 31 -8.87 -18.13 -30.22
N ALA A 32 -8.56 -17.51 -31.37
CA ALA A 32 -8.17 -16.11 -31.45
C ALA A 32 -9.12 -15.24 -30.61
N GLN A 33 -8.56 -14.50 -29.64
CA GLN A 33 -9.32 -13.54 -28.85
C GLN A 33 -10.09 -12.62 -29.81
N PRO A 34 -11.39 -12.40 -29.55
CA PRO A 34 -12.14 -11.39 -30.32
C PRO A 34 -11.40 -10.07 -30.22
N SER A 35 -11.16 -9.46 -31.38
CA SER A 35 -10.51 -8.14 -31.49
C SER A 35 -11.20 -7.15 -30.55
N GLN A 36 -10.40 -6.47 -29.73
CA GLN A 36 -10.89 -5.43 -28.84
C GLN A 36 -11.74 -4.42 -29.66
N PRO A 37 -12.92 -4.03 -29.18
CA PRO A 37 -13.69 -2.96 -29.80
C PRO A 37 -12.82 -1.71 -29.94
N ALA A 38 -12.89 -1.05 -31.08
CA ALA A 38 -12.19 0.21 -31.30
C ALA A 38 -12.58 1.21 -30.19
N PRO A 39 -11.63 2.02 -29.68
CA PRO A 39 -11.94 3.06 -28.71
C PRO A 39 -13.03 3.98 -29.26
N LEU A 40 -14.10 4.16 -28.49
CA LEU A 40 -15.13 5.14 -28.81
C LEU A 40 -14.50 6.52 -28.84
N GLN A 41 -14.62 7.22 -29.96
CA GLN A 41 -14.21 8.61 -30.04
C GLN A 41 -15.08 9.43 -29.09
N ALA A 42 -14.43 10.20 -28.20
CA ALA A 42 -15.12 11.12 -27.32
C ALA A 42 -15.91 12.12 -28.18
N GLN A 43 -17.23 12.16 -28.03
CA GLN A 43 -18.04 13.20 -28.63
C GLN A 43 -17.68 14.54 -27.97
N PRO A 44 -17.52 15.62 -28.79
CA PRO A 44 -17.31 16.93 -28.20
C PRO A 44 -18.54 17.30 -27.38
N VAL A 45 -18.39 17.43 -26.08
CA VAL A 45 -19.42 17.97 -25.20
C VAL A 45 -19.54 19.45 -25.47
N PRO A 46 -20.80 19.99 -25.68
CA PRO A 46 -21.00 21.41 -25.83
C PRO A 46 -20.45 22.15 -24.61
N SER A 47 -19.62 23.17 -24.84
CA SER A 47 -19.08 23.98 -23.76
C SER A 47 -20.23 24.64 -23.02
N VAL A 48 -20.38 24.36 -21.72
CA VAL A 48 -21.27 25.12 -20.84
C VAL A 48 -20.70 26.52 -20.73
N GLN A 49 -21.34 27.49 -21.35
CA GLN A 49 -21.07 28.89 -21.07
C GLN A 49 -21.52 29.16 -19.64
N GLY A 50 -20.57 29.31 -18.73
CA GLY A 50 -20.79 29.81 -17.38
C GLY A 50 -21.23 31.28 -17.48
N GLY A 51 -22.55 31.53 -17.61
CA GLY A 51 -23.06 32.85 -17.42
C GLY A 51 -22.79 33.29 -15.99
N GLN A 52 -22.16 34.45 -15.83
CA GLN A 52 -22.05 35.09 -14.50
C GLN A 52 -23.49 35.30 -13.99
N LEU A 53 -23.79 34.67 -12.82
CA LEU A 53 -25.01 34.96 -12.09
C LEU A 53 -25.03 36.47 -11.74
N PRO A 54 -26.13 37.19 -11.97
CA PRO A 54 -26.26 38.56 -11.53
C PRO A 54 -26.06 38.63 -10.03
N PRO A 55 -25.35 39.66 -9.51
CA PRO A 55 -25.15 39.78 -8.08
C PRO A 55 -26.51 39.89 -7.37
N PRO A 56 -26.68 39.20 -6.22
CA PRO A 56 -27.94 39.22 -5.49
C PRO A 56 -28.24 40.66 -5.05
N PRO A 57 -29.49 41.14 -5.20
CA PRO A 57 -29.88 42.46 -4.75
C PRO A 57 -29.82 42.49 -3.20
N GLY A 58 -28.99 43.41 -2.67
CA GLY A 58 -28.94 43.63 -1.21
C GLY A 58 -27.61 43.30 -0.55
N THR A 59 -26.54 44.02 -0.91
CA THR A 59 -25.34 44.11 -0.10
C THR A 59 -25.51 45.15 1.03
N ALA A 60 -26.37 44.83 1.98
CA ALA A 60 -26.39 45.51 3.25
C ALA A 60 -26.51 44.41 4.32
N GLY A 61 -25.38 43.94 4.86
CA GLY A 61 -25.36 42.97 5.93
C GLY A 61 -24.39 41.82 5.70
N ALA A 62 -23.11 42.13 5.62
CA ALA A 62 -22.03 41.13 5.54
C ALA A 62 -21.84 40.30 6.83
N SER A 63 -22.93 40.01 7.57
CA SER A 63 -22.85 39.33 8.86
C SER A 63 -23.79 38.11 9.00
N GLN A 64 -24.40 37.60 7.91
CA GLN A 64 -25.34 36.51 7.99
C GLN A 64 -24.98 35.27 7.15
N PHE A 65 -23.75 35.15 6.68
CA PHE A 65 -23.30 33.83 6.28
C PHE A 65 -22.87 33.07 7.53
N PRO A 66 -23.39 31.85 7.78
CA PRO A 66 -22.77 30.99 8.75
C PRO A 66 -21.30 30.92 8.38
N SER A 67 -20.41 31.28 9.28
CA SER A 67 -18.98 31.10 9.09
C SER A 67 -18.79 29.70 8.57
N ALA A 68 -18.08 29.54 7.44
CA ALA A 68 -17.62 28.22 7.00
C ALA A 68 -17.09 27.53 8.26
N PRO A 69 -17.38 26.25 8.50
CA PRO A 69 -16.80 25.53 9.63
C PRO A 69 -15.33 25.85 9.60
N GLY A 70 -14.88 26.72 10.51
CA GLY A 70 -13.53 27.21 10.52
C GLY A 70 -12.64 26.01 10.46
N ALA A 71 -11.67 25.99 9.57
CA ALA A 71 -10.58 25.03 9.62
C ALA A 71 -10.14 25.05 11.08
N ASN A 72 -10.57 24.01 11.81
CA ASN A 72 -10.46 23.96 13.24
C ASN A 72 -8.96 24.01 13.54
N PRO A 73 -8.39 25.10 14.11
CA PRO A 73 -6.96 25.13 14.42
C PRO A 73 -6.59 24.03 15.43
N ALA A 74 -7.59 23.33 16.00
CA ALA A 74 -7.40 22.12 16.78
C ALA A 74 -6.81 20.94 15.97
N MET A 75 -6.79 20.97 14.62
CA MET A 75 -6.07 19.97 13.86
C MET A 75 -4.55 20.18 13.83
N ALA A 76 -4.07 21.39 14.15
CA ALA A 76 -2.64 21.69 14.21
C ALA A 76 -1.97 21.29 15.53
N SER A 77 -2.74 20.91 16.54
CA SER A 77 -2.26 20.45 17.86
C SER A 77 -2.72 19.03 18.21
N ALA A 78 -3.15 18.25 17.23
CA ALA A 78 -3.40 16.83 17.46
C ALA A 78 -2.05 16.21 17.89
N ASN A 79 -1.95 15.82 19.16
CA ASN A 79 -0.85 15.05 19.68
C ASN A 79 -0.61 13.90 18.68
N PRO A 80 0.57 13.83 18.02
CA PRO A 80 0.82 12.83 16.97
C PRO A 80 0.72 11.40 17.49
N THR A 81 0.50 11.25 18.77
CA THR A 81 0.34 9.98 19.49
C THR A 81 -1.14 9.57 19.65
N ALA A 82 -2.09 10.46 19.42
CA ALA A 82 -3.52 10.16 19.58
C ALA A 82 -4.18 9.78 18.25
N PRO A 83 -5.04 8.73 18.21
CA PRO A 83 -5.78 8.38 17.01
C PRO A 83 -6.80 9.48 16.66
N PRO A 84 -7.00 9.79 15.37
CA PRO A 84 -8.06 10.70 14.94
C PRO A 84 -9.44 10.17 15.40
N ALA A 85 -10.36 11.08 15.66
CA ALA A 85 -11.71 10.71 16.11
C ALA A 85 -12.45 9.81 15.09
N SER A 86 -12.12 9.93 13.81
CA SER A 86 -12.66 9.12 12.71
C SER A 86 -11.99 7.75 12.55
N ALA A 87 -10.96 7.43 13.33
CA ALA A 87 -10.28 6.15 13.23
C ALA A 87 -11.20 4.99 13.62
N LEU A 88 -11.26 3.99 12.77
CA LEU A 88 -12.02 2.76 12.99
C LEU A 88 -11.24 1.80 13.91
N ASP A 89 -11.97 0.87 14.51
CA ASP A 89 -11.35 -0.16 15.36
C ASP A 89 -10.47 -1.11 14.54
N VAL A 90 -9.34 -1.48 15.10
CA VAL A 90 -8.35 -2.37 14.47
C VAL A 90 -8.21 -3.63 15.29
N LYS A 91 -8.41 -4.78 14.64
CA LYS A 91 -8.06 -6.08 15.19
C LYS A 91 -6.70 -6.51 14.63
N LYS A 92 -5.85 -7.07 15.47
CA LYS A 92 -4.51 -7.50 15.11
C LYS A 92 -4.54 -8.54 13.97
N GLU A 93 -5.49 -9.46 14.03
CA GLU A 93 -5.68 -10.51 13.03
C GLU A 93 -6.04 -9.94 11.65
N ALA A 94 -6.78 -8.82 11.63
CA ALA A 94 -7.16 -8.14 10.39
C ALA A 94 -5.97 -7.46 9.68
N MET A 95 -4.86 -7.28 10.37
CA MET A 95 -3.64 -6.71 9.78
C MET A 95 -2.75 -7.74 9.09
N VAL A 96 -2.96 -9.02 9.37
CA VAL A 96 -2.10 -10.10 8.84
C VAL A 96 -2.24 -10.23 7.33
N GLY A 97 -1.11 -10.42 6.65
CA GLY A 97 -1.05 -10.64 5.22
C GLY A 97 -0.18 -9.62 4.49
N ASN A 98 -0.39 -9.53 3.20
CA ASN A 98 0.33 -8.62 2.32
C ASN A 98 -0.49 -7.34 2.10
N TRP A 99 0.22 -6.23 2.10
CA TRP A 99 -0.31 -4.89 1.90
C TRP A 99 0.47 -4.15 0.82
N ARG A 100 -0.22 -3.42 -0.03
CA ARG A 100 0.40 -2.42 -0.88
C ARG A 100 0.56 -1.14 -0.07
N VAL A 101 1.78 -0.62 -0.04
CA VAL A 101 2.12 0.61 0.67
C VAL A 101 2.40 1.71 -0.34
N SER A 102 1.80 2.87 -0.15
CA SER A 102 2.17 4.11 -0.84
C SER A 102 2.87 5.02 0.16
N ASN A 103 4.06 5.49 -0.21
CA ASN A 103 4.91 6.31 0.64
C ASN A 103 5.63 7.37 -0.20
N GLY A 104 5.24 8.63 -0.04
CA GLY A 104 5.88 9.75 -0.75
C GLY A 104 5.88 9.64 -2.27
N GLY A 105 4.82 9.09 -2.88
CA GLY A 105 4.72 8.91 -4.34
C GLY A 105 5.31 7.60 -4.87
N SER A 106 5.96 6.81 -4.01
CA SER A 106 6.45 5.47 -4.35
C SER A 106 5.51 4.40 -3.81
N SER A 107 5.42 3.26 -4.50
CA SER A 107 4.66 2.10 -4.04
C SER A 107 5.59 0.93 -3.75
N CYS A 108 5.28 0.19 -2.68
CA CYS A 108 6.05 -0.98 -2.26
C CYS A 108 5.14 -2.00 -1.57
N ASP A 109 5.69 -3.15 -1.20
CA ASP A 109 4.96 -4.21 -0.54
C ASP A 109 5.37 -4.32 0.94
N MET A 110 4.39 -4.59 1.80
CA MET A 110 4.58 -4.86 3.22
C MET A 110 3.94 -6.20 3.57
N PHE A 111 4.58 -6.99 4.39
CA PHE A 111 4.02 -8.21 4.96
C PHE A 111 3.95 -8.12 6.47
N LEU A 112 2.84 -8.55 7.05
CA LEU A 112 2.59 -8.56 8.48
C LEU A 112 2.19 -9.97 8.92
N THR A 113 2.77 -10.45 10.02
CA THR A 113 2.49 -11.78 10.59
C THR A 113 2.16 -11.68 12.07
N LEU A 114 1.66 -12.74 12.67
CA LEU A 114 1.42 -12.80 14.12
C LEU A 114 2.60 -13.37 14.91
N THR A 115 3.72 -13.71 14.25
CA THR A 115 4.91 -14.22 14.93
C THR A 115 5.41 -13.17 15.92
N ASN A 116 5.38 -13.50 17.20
CA ASN A 116 5.81 -12.58 18.26
C ASN A 116 7.34 -12.53 18.33
N LEU A 117 7.91 -11.32 18.40
CA LEU A 117 9.33 -11.06 18.53
C LEU A 117 9.69 -10.44 19.90
N GLY A 118 8.76 -10.51 20.88
CA GLY A 118 8.94 -9.91 22.20
C GLY A 118 8.52 -8.44 22.29
N GLY A 119 8.86 -7.62 21.30
CA GLY A 119 8.49 -6.19 21.22
C GLY A 119 7.42 -5.86 20.21
N GLY A 120 6.74 -6.87 19.66
CA GLY A 120 5.73 -6.75 18.63
C GLY A 120 5.63 -7.98 17.74
N SER A 121 4.75 -7.96 16.76
CA SER A 121 4.63 -9.01 15.76
C SER A 121 5.56 -8.75 14.59
N ARG A 122 6.08 -9.81 13.98
CA ARG A 122 6.98 -9.71 12.84
C ARG A 122 6.29 -9.06 11.65
N GLY A 123 6.98 -8.11 11.04
CA GLY A 123 6.62 -7.48 9.78
C GLY A 123 7.86 -7.09 9.01
N GLY A 124 7.66 -6.72 7.76
CA GLY A 124 8.75 -6.24 6.92
C GLY A 124 8.23 -5.70 5.61
N THR A 125 9.13 -5.11 4.85
CA THR A 125 8.82 -4.46 3.58
C THR A 125 9.72 -4.95 2.46
N ARG A 126 9.23 -4.80 1.23
CA ARG A 126 9.98 -5.10 0.00
C ARG A 126 9.82 -3.93 -0.97
N GLY A 127 10.95 -3.41 -1.45
CA GLY A 127 10.96 -2.31 -2.41
C GLY A 127 10.54 -0.96 -1.85
N CYS A 128 10.40 -0.85 -0.52
CA CYS A 128 10.14 0.42 0.14
C CYS A 128 11.41 1.27 0.26
N ALA A 129 11.23 2.59 0.42
CA ALA A 129 12.28 3.55 0.66
C ALA A 129 12.15 4.19 2.06
N GLY A 130 13.19 4.91 2.48
CA GLY A 130 13.21 5.66 3.74
C GLY A 130 13.10 4.77 4.98
N GLU A 131 12.41 5.25 5.99
CA GLU A 131 12.27 4.58 7.29
C GLU A 131 11.63 3.19 7.20
N LEU A 132 10.77 2.96 6.20
CA LEU A 132 10.12 1.66 6.00
C LEU A 132 11.10 0.52 5.70
N THR A 133 12.30 0.80 5.20
CA THR A 133 13.34 -0.21 4.96
C THR A 133 13.85 -0.84 6.26
N ALA A 134 13.77 -0.10 7.35
CA ALA A 134 14.21 -0.54 8.67
C ALA A 134 13.12 -1.31 9.43
N MET A 135 11.91 -1.40 8.89
CA MET A 135 10.79 -2.07 9.57
C MET A 135 11.13 -3.53 9.89
N GLY A 136 10.87 -3.93 11.14
CA GLY A 136 11.10 -5.29 11.63
C GLY A 136 9.90 -5.87 12.36
N SER A 137 9.11 -5.03 13.01
CA SER A 137 7.93 -5.45 13.78
C SER A 137 6.80 -4.42 13.75
N TRP A 138 5.65 -4.83 14.24
CA TRP A 138 4.46 -4.00 14.33
C TRP A 138 3.59 -4.42 15.51
N GLU A 139 2.77 -3.50 15.99
CA GLU A 139 1.78 -3.79 17.02
C GLU A 139 0.53 -2.93 16.86
N VAL A 140 -0.56 -3.37 17.46
CA VAL A 140 -1.82 -2.60 17.57
C VAL A 140 -1.91 -2.05 18.98
N SER A 141 -2.11 -0.75 19.10
CA SER A 141 -2.33 -0.03 20.34
C SER A 141 -3.64 0.78 20.23
N GLY A 142 -4.72 0.25 20.76
CA GLY A 142 -6.06 0.82 20.57
C GLY A 142 -6.46 0.83 19.09
N LYS A 143 -6.77 2.01 18.56
CA LYS A 143 -7.14 2.23 17.14
C LYS A 143 -5.94 2.50 16.24
N MET A 144 -4.73 2.35 16.74
CA MET A 144 -3.50 2.71 16.08
C MET A 144 -2.65 1.46 15.79
N VAL A 145 -2.06 1.39 14.61
CA VAL A 145 -1.02 0.42 14.27
C VAL A 145 0.31 1.14 14.28
N GLN A 146 1.26 0.65 15.05
CA GLN A 146 2.61 1.17 15.14
C GLN A 146 3.55 0.27 14.36
N PHE A 147 4.35 0.85 13.50
CA PHE A 147 5.48 0.18 12.85
C PHE A 147 6.74 0.46 13.63
N LYS A 148 7.55 -0.58 13.83
CA LYS A 148 8.78 -0.52 14.59
C LYS A 148 9.96 -1.00 13.75
N ASN A 149 11.12 -0.41 13.99
CA ASN A 149 12.36 -0.89 13.43
C ASN A 149 12.82 -2.19 14.12
N ARG A 150 13.96 -2.72 13.70
CA ARG A 150 14.55 -3.93 14.30
C ARG A 150 15.05 -3.71 15.73
N ALA A 151 15.29 -2.46 16.14
CA ALA A 151 15.67 -2.10 17.50
C ALA A 151 14.45 -1.97 18.45
N GLY A 152 13.23 -1.93 17.90
CA GLY A 152 11.99 -1.79 18.65
C GLY A 152 11.46 -0.36 18.71
N ASP A 153 12.15 0.61 18.08
CA ASP A 153 11.69 1.99 18.06
C ASP A 153 10.55 2.17 17.08
N VAL A 154 9.57 2.97 17.45
CA VAL A 154 8.44 3.30 16.56
C VAL A 154 8.93 4.20 15.44
N ILE A 155 8.71 3.80 14.19
CA ILE A 155 9.09 4.53 12.98
C ILE A 155 7.90 5.14 12.25
N GLY A 156 6.69 4.71 12.56
CA GLY A 156 5.48 5.24 11.93
C GLY A 156 4.20 4.77 12.63
N ARG A 157 3.12 5.48 12.36
CA ARG A 157 1.79 5.20 12.92
C ARG A 157 0.75 5.33 11.84
N VAL A 158 -0.16 4.34 11.76
CA VAL A 158 -1.29 4.37 10.83
C VAL A 158 -2.58 4.04 11.55
N TYR A 159 -3.68 4.51 11.00
CA TYR A 159 -5.03 4.35 11.53
C TYR A 159 -5.93 3.77 10.46
N LYS A 160 -6.87 2.94 10.84
CA LYS A 160 -7.85 2.39 9.91
C LYS A 160 -8.80 3.49 9.45
N SER A 161 -8.76 3.82 8.16
CA SER A 161 -9.63 4.82 7.52
C SER A 161 -10.79 4.17 6.77
N ALA A 162 -10.62 2.94 6.28
CA ALA A 162 -11.65 2.12 5.65
C ALA A 162 -11.36 0.63 5.88
N GLU A 163 -12.23 -0.26 5.39
CA GLU A 163 -12.13 -1.70 5.69
C GLU A 163 -10.76 -2.29 5.32
N ASN A 164 -10.25 -1.97 4.13
CA ASN A 164 -8.96 -2.45 3.63
C ASN A 164 -7.96 -1.30 3.41
N ARG A 165 -8.08 -0.24 4.19
CA ARG A 165 -7.22 0.92 4.07
C ARG A 165 -6.81 1.48 5.43
N PHE A 166 -5.52 1.79 5.52
CA PHE A 166 -4.92 2.47 6.66
C PHE A 166 -4.12 3.67 6.15
N ASP A 167 -4.26 4.79 6.81
CA ASP A 167 -3.56 6.02 6.48
C ASP A 167 -2.86 6.56 7.73
N GLY A 168 -1.70 7.18 7.56
CA GLY A 168 -0.94 7.73 8.67
C GLY A 168 0.36 8.39 8.24
N THR A 169 1.28 8.47 9.19
CA THR A 169 2.55 9.17 9.02
C THR A 169 3.73 8.39 9.60
N MET A 170 4.86 8.51 8.95
CA MET A 170 6.15 8.10 9.48
C MET A 170 6.68 9.16 10.45
N ASN A 171 7.66 8.82 11.28
CA ASN A 171 8.27 9.78 12.19
C ASN A 171 8.98 10.94 11.46
N SER A 172 9.43 10.71 10.21
CA SER A 172 9.93 11.77 9.32
C SER A 172 8.87 12.78 8.86
N GLY A 173 7.59 12.58 9.21
CA GLY A 173 6.47 13.38 8.71
C GLY A 173 5.93 12.94 7.35
N GLN A 174 6.53 11.93 6.72
CA GLN A 174 6.10 11.44 5.42
C GLN A 174 4.78 10.68 5.54
N GLN A 175 3.82 11.01 4.66
CA GLN A 175 2.53 10.32 4.60
C GLN A 175 2.70 8.91 4.08
N VAL A 176 2.00 7.97 4.70
CA VAL A 176 1.97 6.56 4.32
C VAL A 176 0.54 6.07 4.28
N SER A 177 0.20 5.30 3.24
CA SER A 177 -1.07 4.59 3.17
C SER A 177 -0.87 3.13 2.80
N LEU A 178 -1.66 2.26 3.42
CA LEU A 178 -1.71 0.83 3.16
C LEU A 178 -3.07 0.47 2.56
N SER A 179 -3.06 -0.39 1.56
CA SER A 179 -4.28 -0.90 0.93
C SER A 179 -4.12 -2.36 0.49
N ARG A 180 -5.23 -3.06 0.35
CA ARG A 180 -5.30 -4.41 -0.26
C ARG A 180 -6.67 -4.69 -0.86
#